data_efc4c17ec4274e1674e85d51d8bd38ee
#
_entry.id   efc4c17ec4274e1674e85d51d8bd38ee
#
_cell.length_a   1.000
_cell.length_b   1.000
_cell.length_c   1.000
_cell.angle_alpha   90.00
_cell.angle_beta   90.00
_cell.angle_gamma   90.00
#
_symmetry.space_group_name_H-M   'P 1'
#
loop_
_entity.id
_entity.type
_entity.pdbx_description
1 polymer ?
#
loop_
_entity_poly.entity_id
_entity_poly.type
_entity_poly.pdbx_seq_one_letter_code
_entity_poly.pdbx_strand_id
1 'polypeptide(L)'
;MNTPSKPLAGVKVLELGTLIAGPFCTRILAEFGAEVIKVEQPKVGDPCRRLVTVAECGDTLVWLSEARNKKSVTLNLKHADGVGVLRRLLAEDQQARVAA
;
A
#
# COMPACT_ATOMS: atom_id res chain seq x y z
N MET A 1 22.89 20.67 5.17
CA MET A 1 21.69 21.26 4.51
C MET A 1 20.51 20.33 4.71
N ASN A 2 19.44 20.81 5.30
CA ASN A 2 18.27 19.99 5.56
C ASN A 2 17.42 19.88 4.31
N THR A 3 17.05 18.63 3.96
CA THR A 3 16.08 18.40 2.88
C THR A 3 14.71 18.84 3.38
N PRO A 4 13.97 19.66 2.62
CA PRO A 4 12.60 20.03 3.01
C PRO A 4 11.73 18.79 3.20
N SER A 5 10.90 18.81 4.23
CA SER A 5 9.90 17.76 4.42
C SER A 5 8.88 17.80 3.31
N LYS A 6 8.44 16.61 2.86
CA LYS A 6 7.34 16.53 1.91
C LYS A 6 6.02 16.85 2.61
N PRO A 7 5.00 17.30 1.86
CA PRO A 7 3.73 17.76 2.45
C PRO A 7 3.04 16.75 3.36
N LEU A 8 3.17 15.46 3.07
CA LEU A 8 2.52 14.40 3.84
C LEU A 8 3.50 13.64 4.75
N ALA A 9 4.67 14.21 5.03
CA ALA A 9 5.61 13.60 5.97
C ALA A 9 4.93 13.37 7.33
N GLY A 10 5.10 12.16 7.88
CA GLY A 10 4.48 11.76 9.14
C GLY A 10 3.08 11.18 9.03
N VAL A 11 2.45 11.25 7.86
CA VAL A 11 1.15 10.61 7.64
C VAL A 11 1.37 9.15 7.28
N LYS A 12 0.64 8.25 7.95
CA LYS A 12 0.66 6.82 7.64
C LYS A 12 -0.67 6.40 7.05
N VAL A 13 -0.61 5.59 5.99
CA VAL A 13 -1.77 5.12 5.24
C VAL A 13 -1.73 3.61 5.16
N LEU A 14 -2.83 2.95 5.49
CA LEU A 14 -3.04 1.53 5.21
C LEU A 14 -3.88 1.41 3.96
N GLU A 15 -3.31 0.81 2.93
CA GLU A 15 -4.01 0.61 1.66
C GLU A 15 -4.65 -0.79 1.65
N LEU A 16 -5.97 -0.84 1.61
CA LEU A 16 -6.73 -2.09 1.49
C LEU A 16 -7.33 -2.28 0.10
N GLY A 17 -7.34 -1.22 -0.70
CA GLY A 17 -7.87 -1.27 -2.06
C GLY A 17 -6.98 -2.08 -3.00
N THR A 18 -7.58 -2.55 -4.08
CA THR A 18 -6.89 -3.37 -5.08
C THR A 18 -7.11 -2.81 -6.47
N LEU A 19 -6.29 -3.26 -7.38
CA LEU A 19 -6.34 -3.09 -8.82
C LEU A 19 -5.97 -1.67 -9.27
N ILE A 20 -6.90 -0.71 -9.29
CA ILE A 20 -6.66 0.61 -9.92
C ILE A 20 -6.86 1.77 -8.96
N ALA A 21 -8.07 2.00 -8.49
CA ALA A 21 -8.43 3.23 -7.77
C ALA A 21 -7.67 3.41 -6.45
N GLY A 22 -7.68 2.39 -5.60
CA GLY A 22 -6.94 2.42 -4.34
C GLY A 22 -5.44 2.57 -4.56
N PRO A 23 -4.80 1.69 -5.36
CA PRO A 23 -3.39 1.79 -5.66
C PRO A 23 -2.96 3.13 -6.27
N PHE A 24 -3.73 3.69 -7.18
CA PHE A 24 -3.44 4.99 -7.77
C PHE A 24 -3.50 6.11 -6.73
N CYS A 25 -4.55 6.13 -5.92
CA CYS A 25 -4.71 7.12 -4.86
C CYS A 25 -3.52 7.11 -3.89
N THR A 26 -3.16 5.94 -3.39
CA THR A 26 -2.08 5.82 -2.41
C THR A 26 -0.70 6.03 -3.01
N ARG A 27 -0.52 5.75 -4.30
CA ARG A 27 0.72 6.11 -5.00
C ARG A 27 0.95 7.62 -4.95
N ILE A 28 -0.09 8.40 -5.21
CA ILE A 28 0.02 9.85 -5.14
C ILE A 28 0.35 10.29 -3.70
N LEU A 29 -0.33 9.73 -2.71
CA LEU A 29 -0.05 10.05 -1.31
C LEU A 29 1.39 9.70 -0.94
N ALA A 30 1.90 8.56 -1.40
CA ALA A 30 3.28 8.14 -1.15
C ALA A 30 4.29 9.09 -1.80
N GLU A 31 4.00 9.57 -2.99
CA GLU A 31 4.87 10.52 -3.68
C GLU A 31 4.96 11.86 -2.93
N PHE A 32 3.89 12.24 -2.23
CA PHE A 32 3.88 13.45 -1.39
C PHE A 32 4.41 13.22 0.02
N GLY A 33 4.93 12.04 0.30
CA GLY A 33 5.66 11.79 1.54
C GLY A 33 4.96 10.91 2.57
N ALA A 34 3.74 10.46 2.32
CA ALA A 34 3.07 9.54 3.22
C ALA A 34 3.77 8.18 3.25
N GLU A 35 3.81 7.56 4.42
CA GLU A 35 4.20 6.15 4.52
C GLU A 35 2.99 5.30 4.20
N VAL A 36 3.06 4.56 3.10
CA VAL A 36 1.97 3.70 2.67
C VAL A 36 2.33 2.25 2.90
N ILE A 37 1.50 1.56 3.67
CA ILE A 37 1.59 0.12 3.89
C ILE A 37 0.42 -0.51 3.15
N LYS A 38 0.75 -1.26 2.11
CA LYS A 38 -0.25 -1.98 1.31
C LYS A 38 -0.49 -3.35 1.92
N VAL A 39 -1.74 -3.61 2.25
CA VAL A 39 -2.18 -4.90 2.77
C VAL A 39 -2.66 -5.74 1.60
N GLU A 40 -2.02 -6.89 1.39
CA GLU A 40 -2.33 -7.78 0.28
C GLU A 40 -2.82 -9.13 0.78
N GLN A 41 -3.65 -9.79 -0.02
CA GLN A 41 -4.08 -11.15 0.25
C GLN A 41 -2.87 -12.09 0.18
N PRO A 42 -2.69 -12.99 1.15
CA PRO A 42 -1.60 -13.97 1.11
C PRO A 42 -1.65 -14.83 -0.16
N LYS A 43 -0.50 -15.22 -0.64
CA LYS A 43 -0.24 -16.10 -1.80
C LYS A 43 -0.52 -15.46 -3.15
N VAL A 44 -1.58 -14.67 -3.30
CA VAL A 44 -1.95 -14.10 -4.59
C VAL A 44 -1.61 -12.62 -4.73
N GLY A 45 -1.65 -11.86 -3.66
CA GLY A 45 -1.40 -10.42 -3.72
C GLY A 45 -2.48 -9.64 -4.47
N ASP A 46 -2.18 -8.37 -4.76
CA ASP A 46 -3.07 -7.52 -5.54
C ASP A 46 -3.14 -8.00 -6.99
N PRO A 47 -4.32 -8.07 -7.61
CA PRO A 47 -4.45 -8.36 -9.04
C PRO A 47 -3.62 -7.44 -9.94
N CYS A 48 -3.28 -6.24 -9.49
CA CYS A 48 -2.39 -5.31 -10.17
C CYS A 48 -1.04 -5.93 -10.53
N ARG A 49 -0.58 -6.91 -9.75
CA ARG A 49 0.67 -7.65 -10.03
C ARG A 49 0.61 -8.47 -11.32
N ARG A 50 -0.59 -8.72 -11.84
CA ARG A 50 -0.83 -9.58 -12.99
C ARG A 50 -1.58 -8.87 -14.12
N LEU A 51 -1.68 -7.54 -14.01
CA LEU A 51 -2.46 -6.74 -14.95
C LEU A 51 -1.59 -6.27 -16.12
N VAL A 52 -2.05 -6.54 -17.34
CA VAL A 52 -1.48 -6.03 -18.60
C VAL A 52 -0.05 -6.55 -18.86
N THR A 53 0.83 -5.67 -19.32
CA THR A 53 2.14 -6.05 -19.86
C THR A 53 3.14 -6.38 -18.76
N VAL A 54 3.81 -7.52 -18.90
CA VAL A 54 4.87 -7.96 -17.99
C VAL A 54 6.21 -7.41 -18.46
N ALA A 55 6.98 -6.81 -17.55
CA ALA A 55 8.33 -6.36 -17.81
C ALA A 55 9.34 -7.52 -17.77
N GLU A 56 10.56 -7.27 -18.20
CA GLU A 56 11.62 -8.30 -18.22
C GLU A 56 11.89 -8.92 -16.85
N CYS A 57 11.70 -8.15 -15.77
CA CYS A 57 11.88 -8.65 -14.41
C CYS A 57 10.77 -9.60 -13.93
N GLY A 58 9.71 -9.79 -14.72
CA GLY A 58 8.59 -10.65 -14.37
C GLY A 58 7.41 -9.94 -13.71
N ASP A 59 7.57 -8.67 -13.30
CA ASP A 59 6.48 -7.87 -12.76
C ASP A 59 5.75 -7.10 -13.87
N THR A 60 4.50 -6.76 -13.62
CA THR A 60 3.75 -5.94 -14.59
C THR A 60 4.19 -4.48 -14.52
N LEU A 61 4.06 -3.76 -15.63
CA LEU A 61 4.36 -2.33 -15.66
C LEU A 61 3.44 -1.55 -14.74
N VAL A 62 2.17 -1.95 -14.65
CA VAL A 62 1.20 -1.34 -13.74
C VAL A 62 1.65 -1.51 -12.28
N TRP A 63 2.07 -2.71 -11.90
CA TRP A 63 2.57 -2.95 -10.54
C TRP A 63 3.79 -2.09 -10.24
N LEU A 64 4.76 -2.05 -11.14
CA LEU A 64 5.98 -1.25 -10.95
C LEU A 64 5.67 0.23 -10.77
N SER A 65 4.65 0.73 -11.48
CA SER A 65 4.21 2.12 -11.35
C SER A 65 3.46 2.37 -10.05
N GLU A 66 2.45 1.54 -9.75
CA GLU A 66 1.53 1.79 -8.64
C GLU A 66 2.08 1.36 -7.28
N ALA A 67 3.07 0.48 -7.26
CA ALA A 67 3.69 0.03 -6.00
C ALA A 67 4.83 0.91 -5.52
N ARG A 68 5.19 1.95 -6.26
CA ARG A 68 6.31 2.82 -5.89
C ARG A 68 6.14 3.43 -4.51
N ASN A 69 7.24 3.44 -3.76
CA ASN A 69 7.31 4.05 -2.44
C ASN A 69 6.37 3.44 -1.40
N LYS A 70 5.88 2.23 -1.67
CA LYS A 70 5.00 1.52 -0.74
C LYS A 70 5.72 0.35 -0.08
N LYS A 71 5.30 0.03 1.13
CA LYS A 71 5.64 -1.22 1.80
C LYS A 71 4.48 -2.18 1.63
N SER A 72 4.78 -3.46 1.43
CA SER A 72 3.74 -4.48 1.29
C SER A 72 3.79 -5.44 2.48
N VAL A 73 2.62 -5.75 3.01
CA VAL A 73 2.43 -6.80 4.01
C VAL A 73 1.29 -7.70 3.56
N THR A 74 1.34 -8.96 3.94
CA THR A 74 0.26 -9.90 3.64
C THR A 74 -0.54 -10.18 4.90
N LEU A 75 -1.85 -10.03 4.81
CA LEU A 75 -2.79 -10.37 5.89
C LEU A 75 -4.00 -11.03 5.28
N ASN A 76 -4.44 -12.13 5.89
CA ASN A 76 -5.69 -12.76 5.51
C ASN A 76 -6.84 -12.08 6.26
N LEU A 77 -7.48 -11.11 5.61
CA LEU A 77 -8.57 -10.36 6.23
C LEU A 77 -9.88 -11.16 6.33
N LYS A 78 -9.91 -12.36 5.78
CA LYS A 78 -11.03 -13.30 5.96
C LYS A 78 -10.89 -14.12 7.25
N HIS A 79 -9.73 -14.10 7.87
CA HIS A 79 -9.46 -14.79 9.13
C HIS A 79 -9.46 -13.79 10.29
N ALA A 80 -10.02 -14.21 11.45
CA ALA A 80 -10.11 -13.34 12.62
C ALA A 80 -8.74 -12.80 13.07
N ASP A 81 -7.70 -13.62 13.00
CA ASP A 81 -6.35 -13.21 13.39
C ASP A 81 -5.80 -12.12 12.48
N GLY A 82 -6.07 -12.21 11.17
CA GLY A 82 -5.66 -11.18 10.22
C GLY A 82 -6.36 -9.84 10.48
N VAL A 83 -7.64 -9.88 10.76
CA VAL A 83 -8.41 -8.68 11.15
C VAL A 83 -7.87 -8.09 12.45
N GLY A 84 -7.51 -8.94 13.42
CA GLY A 84 -6.92 -8.52 14.69
C GLY A 84 -5.60 -7.78 14.49
N VAL A 85 -4.73 -8.29 13.62
CA VAL A 85 -3.46 -7.63 13.29
C VAL A 85 -3.73 -6.27 12.63
N LEU A 86 -4.68 -6.19 11.70
CA LEU A 86 -5.03 -4.93 11.06
C LEU A 86 -5.49 -3.89 12.08
N ARG A 87 -6.35 -4.29 13.01
CA ARG A 87 -6.82 -3.39 14.07
C ARG A 87 -5.68 -2.88 14.93
N ARG A 88 -4.71 -3.72 15.23
CA ARG A 88 -3.53 -3.32 16.00
C ARG A 88 -2.67 -2.33 15.23
N LEU A 89 -2.49 -2.52 13.93
CA LEU A 89 -1.77 -1.56 13.09
C LEU A 89 -2.43 -0.18 13.13
N LEU A 90 -3.77 -0.14 13.09
CA LEU A 90 -4.52 1.11 13.17
C LEU A 90 -4.41 1.75 14.55
N ALA A 91 -4.47 0.94 15.61
CA ALA A 91 -4.47 1.45 16.98
C ALA A 91 -3.10 1.97 17.42
N GLU A 92 -2.03 1.38 16.95
CA GLU A 92 -0.67 1.75 17.32
C GLU A 92 -0.25 3.12 16.76
N ASP A 93 -0.94 3.60 15.73
CA ASP A 93 -0.65 4.90 15.14
C ASP A 93 -1.95 5.68 14.93
N GLN A 94 -2.14 6.72 15.77
CA GLN A 94 -3.32 7.58 15.70
C GLN A 94 -3.40 8.39 14.41
N GLN A 95 -2.30 8.50 13.67
CA GLN A 95 -2.26 9.19 12.38
C GLN A 95 -2.55 8.28 11.20
N ALA A 96 -2.66 6.97 11.41
CA ALA A 96 -2.94 6.03 10.33
C ALA A 96 -4.30 6.29 9.70
N ARG A 97 -4.36 6.20 8.40
CA ARG A 97 -5.58 6.34 7.61
C ARG A 97 -5.74 5.12 6.72
N VAL A 98 -6.96 4.77 6.42
CA VAL A 98 -7.27 3.62 5.56
C VAL A 98 -7.72 4.12 4.20
N ALA A 99 -7.08 3.61 3.16
CA ALA A 99 -7.50 3.77 1.77
C ALA A 99 -8.01 2.42 1.28
N ALA A 100 -9.29 2.34 1.05
CA ALA A 100 -9.95 1.10 0.60
C ALA A 100 -10.21 1.09 -0.90
#